data_fbe05626789c206f95174e3d8b2b3d01
#
_entry.id   fbe05626789c206f95174e3d8b2b3d01
#
_cell.length_a   1.000
_cell.length_b   1.000
_cell.length_c   1.000
_cell.angle_alpha   90.00
_cell.angle_beta   90.00
_cell.angle_gamma   90.00
#
_symmetry.space_group_name_H-M   'P 1'
#
loop_
_entity.id
_entity.type
_entity.pdbx_description
1 polymer ?
#
loop_
_entity_poly.entity_id
_entity_poly.type
_entity_poly.pdbx_seq_one_letter_code
_entity_poly.pdbx_strand_id
1 'polypeptide(L)' 'MKTEFNHNDEIIATADLEELLCEDSTVTIFGKKYIVFENYHEVEIDEDGTHEKVVCTVVTEEELDD' A
#
# COMPACT_ATOMS: atom_id res chain seq x y z
N MET A 1 -6.72 -3.71 9.25
CA MET A 1 -5.26 -3.87 9.21
C MET A 1 -4.59 -2.59 8.72
N LYS A 2 -3.50 -2.24 9.34
CA LYS A 2 -2.77 -1.03 8.96
C LYS A 2 -2.12 -1.22 7.60
N THR A 3 -2.40 -0.32 6.68
CA THR A 3 -1.88 -0.38 5.31
C THR A 3 -1.16 0.93 4.99
N GLU A 4 0.08 0.81 4.54
CA GLU A 4 0.87 1.95 4.06
C GLU A 4 0.89 1.92 2.55
N PHE A 5 0.52 3.03 1.93
CA PHE A 5 0.55 3.16 0.48
C PHE A 5 1.88 3.78 0.08
N ASN A 6 2.60 3.08 -0.76
CA ASN A 6 3.95 3.44 -1.18
C ASN A 6 3.96 3.72 -2.69
N HIS A 7 4.50 4.87 -3.06
CA HIS A 7 4.65 5.27 -4.44
C HIS A 7 6.04 5.85 -4.63
N ASN A 8 6.83 5.26 -5.54
CA ASN A 8 8.22 5.66 -5.79
C ASN A 8 9.05 5.71 -4.50
N ASP A 9 8.95 4.66 -3.69
CA ASP A 9 9.67 4.51 -2.43
C ASP A 9 9.31 5.52 -1.34
N GLU A 10 8.20 6.24 -1.52
CA GLU A 10 7.68 7.15 -0.50
C GLU A 10 6.32 6.69 0.00
N ILE A 11 6.11 6.77 1.31
CA ILE A 11 4.80 6.49 1.89
C ILE A 11 3.94 7.73 1.68
N ILE A 12 2.92 7.60 0.83
CA ILE A 12 2.06 8.72 0.48
C ILE A 12 0.76 8.77 1.29
N ALA A 13 0.39 7.67 1.93
CA ALA A 13 -0.82 7.63 2.75
C ALA A 13 -0.81 6.38 3.62
N THR A 14 -1.61 6.40 4.67
CA THR A 14 -1.86 5.23 5.50
C THR A 14 -3.36 5.10 5.73
N ALA A 15 -3.82 3.88 5.87
CA ALA A 15 -5.23 3.62 6.12
C ALA A 15 -5.37 2.33 6.94
N ASP A 16 -6.49 2.20 7.62
CA ASP A 16 -6.83 0.97 8.33
C ASP A 16 -7.89 0.28 7.51
N LEU A 17 -7.50 -0.76 6.79
CA LEU A 17 -8.39 -1.47 5.87
C LEU A 17 -8.81 -2.81 6.46
N GLU A 18 -10.03 -3.24 6.15
CA GLU A 18 -10.53 -4.54 6.60
C GLU A 18 -9.96 -5.68 5.79
N GLU A 19 -9.63 -5.43 4.53
CA GLU A 19 -9.12 -6.45 3.61
C GLU A 19 -7.96 -5.91 2.79
N LEU A 20 -7.16 -6.82 2.27
CA LEU A 20 -6.11 -6.46 1.31
C LEU A 20 -6.77 -6.04 0.00
N LEU A 21 -6.22 -5.01 -0.64
CA LEU A 21 -6.66 -4.60 -1.96
C LEU A 21 -6.13 -5.58 -3.01
N CYS A 22 -6.95 -5.83 -4.02
CA CYS A 22 -6.54 -6.72 -5.11
C CYS A 22 -5.54 -6.01 -6.03
N GLU A 23 -4.59 -6.77 -6.56
CA GLU A 23 -3.70 -6.25 -7.60
C GLU A 23 -4.53 -5.79 -8.79
N ASP A 24 -4.07 -4.74 -9.45
CA ASP A 24 -4.73 -4.11 -10.60
C ASP A 24 -6.01 -3.36 -10.27
N SER A 25 -6.41 -3.32 -8.99
CA SER A 25 -7.55 -2.50 -8.60
C SER A 25 -7.14 -1.02 -8.52
N THR A 26 -8.13 -0.15 -8.57
CA THR A 26 -7.91 1.29 -8.51
C THR A 26 -8.13 1.81 -7.11
N VAL A 27 -7.26 2.70 -6.66
CA VAL A 27 -7.43 3.40 -5.39
C VAL A 27 -7.23 4.89 -5.62
N THR A 28 -8.08 5.70 -5.01
CA THR A 28 -7.96 7.16 -5.07
C THR A 28 -7.39 7.66 -3.75
N ILE A 29 -6.26 8.32 -3.80
CA ILE A 29 -5.55 8.83 -2.63
C ILE A 29 -5.42 10.34 -2.77
N PHE A 30 -6.04 11.08 -1.86
CA PHE A 30 -6.08 12.54 -1.90
C PHE A 30 -6.48 13.09 -3.28
N GLY A 31 -7.52 12.47 -3.86
CA GLY A 31 -8.07 12.90 -5.15
C GLY A 31 -7.31 12.44 -6.38
N LYS A 32 -6.20 11.75 -6.21
CA LYS A 32 -5.41 11.25 -7.33
C LYS A 32 -5.60 9.74 -7.47
N LYS A 33 -5.76 9.27 -8.70
CA LYS A 33 -6.01 7.86 -9.01
C LYS A 33 -4.70 7.09 -9.13
N TYR A 34 -4.66 5.96 -8.44
CA TYR A 34 -3.53 5.03 -8.49
C TYR A 34 -4.03 3.62 -8.76
N ILE A 35 -3.13 2.75 -9.17
CA ILE A 35 -3.42 1.34 -9.41
C ILE A 35 -2.55 0.52 -8.46
N VAL A 36 -3.14 -0.47 -7.82
CA VAL A 36 -2.42 -1.35 -6.90
C VAL A 36 -1.51 -2.27 -7.70
N PHE A 37 -0.22 -2.17 -7.45
CA PHE A 37 0.79 -2.97 -8.11
C PHE A 37 1.04 -4.27 -7.36
N GLU A 38 1.29 -4.18 -6.06
CA GLU A 38 1.48 -5.35 -5.21
C GLU A 38 1.23 -5.01 -3.74
N ASN A 39 0.95 -6.05 -2.95
CA ASN A 39 0.84 -5.94 -1.50
C ASN A 39 1.76 -6.95 -0.86
N TYR A 40 2.33 -6.61 0.27
CA TYR A 40 3.04 -7.59 1.08
C TYR A 40 2.90 -7.25 2.56
N HIS A 41 2.98 -8.28 3.39
CA HIS A 41 2.99 -8.10 4.83
C HIS A 41 4.40 -7.84 5.31
N GLU A 42 4.51 -6.91 6.24
CA GLU A 42 5.76 -6.62 6.90
C GLU A 42 5.55 -6.87 8.39
N VAL A 43 6.39 -7.72 8.97
CA VAL A 43 6.29 -8.07 10.39
C VAL A 43 7.59 -7.68 11.07
N GLU A 44 7.47 -6.90 12.14
CA GLU A 44 8.61 -6.53 12.96
C GLU A 44 8.40 -7.09 14.37
N ILE A 45 9.39 -7.80 14.88
CA ILE A 45 9.35 -8.39 16.21
C ILE A 45 10.43 -7.72 17.06
N ASP A 46 10.02 -7.07 18.13
CA ASP A 46 10.94 -6.40 19.03
C ASP A 46 10.59 -6.73 20.49
N GLU A 47 11.21 -6.06 21.44
CA GLU A 47 10.99 -6.29 22.85
C GLU A 47 9.58 -5.97 23.31
N ASP A 48 8.90 -5.07 22.59
CA ASP A 48 7.53 -4.65 22.90
C ASP A 48 6.48 -5.57 22.29
N GLY A 49 6.90 -6.51 21.44
CA GLY A 49 5.99 -7.47 20.82
C GLY A 49 6.10 -7.50 19.30
N THR A 50 5.01 -7.92 18.69
CA THR A 50 4.94 -8.06 17.22
C THR A 50 4.14 -6.93 16.63
N HIS A 51 4.70 -6.29 15.61
CA HIS A 51 4.05 -5.21 14.86
C HIS A 51 3.85 -5.67 13.43
N GLU A 52 2.62 -5.60 12.96
CA GLU A 52 2.27 -6.02 11.60
C GLU A 52 1.70 -4.86 10.81
N LYS A 53 2.06 -4.80 9.54
CA LYS A 53 1.46 -3.85 8.61
C LYS A 53 1.48 -4.42 7.22
N VAL A 54 0.65 -3.87 6.35
CA VAL A 54 0.63 -4.19 4.93
C VAL A 54 1.24 -3.02 4.18
N VAL A 55 2.15 -3.31 3.27
CA VAL A 55 2.70 -2.30 2.38
C VAL A 55 2.05 -2.52 1.02
N CYS A 56 1.34 -1.52 0.54
CA CYS A 56 0.66 -1.56 -0.75
C CYS A 56 1.38 -0.63 -1.70
N THR A 57 2.07 -1.20 -2.68
CA THR A 57 2.77 -0.41 -3.68
C THR A 57 1.77 -0.02 -4.77
N VAL A 58 1.68 1.28 -5.03
CA VAL A 58 0.76 1.81 -6.05
C VAL A 58 1.54 2.55 -7.12
N VAL A 59 0.97 2.56 -8.32
CA VAL A 59 1.55 3.25 -9.47
C VAL A 59 0.47 4.04 -10.17
N THR A 60 0.85 5.01 -10.98
CA THR A 60 -0.11 5.74 -11.83
C THR A 60 -0.33 4.96 -13.13
N GLU A 61 -1.41 5.29 -13.84
CA GLU A 61 -1.68 4.66 -15.14
C GLU A 61 -0.54 4.87 -16.13
N GLU A 62 0.08 6.03 -16.10
CA GLU A 62 1.20 6.35 -16.98
C GLU A 62 2.40 5.45 -16.74
N GLU A 63 2.63 5.10 -15.48
CA GLU A 63 3.76 4.24 -15.10
C GLU A 63 3.55 2.79 -15.54
N LEU A 64 2.31 2.36 -15.70
CA LEU A 64 1.98 1.00 -16.16
C LEU A 64 2.11 0.83 -17.66
N ASP A 65 2.00 1.89 -18.42
CA ASP A 65 1.99 1.85 -19.89
C ASP A 65 3.38 1.72 -20.52
N ASP A 66 4.40 1.58 -19.72
CA ASP A 66 5.77 1.41 -20.20
C ASP A 66 6.07 -0.02 -20.62
#